data_da7c4baafbbd9195e74805d1e7a46e3f
#
_entry.id   da7c4baafbbd9195e74805d1e7a46e3f
#
_cell.length_a   1.000
_cell.length_b   1.000
_cell.length_c   1.000
_cell.angle_alpha   90.00
_cell.angle_beta   90.00
_cell.angle_gamma   90.00
#
_symmetry.space_group_name_H-M   'P 1'
#
loop_
_entity.id
_entity.type
_entity.pdbx_description
1 polymer ?
#
loop_
_entity_poly.entity_id
_entity_poly.type
_entity_poly.pdbx_seq_one_letter_code
_entity_poly.pdbx_strand_id
1 'polypeptide(L)'
;MVRRSPTQSLWRYALNDLSGLVFAALWAIRGTTALRLPLPTCLGLITGITLVLAWEFLARDLTSRRPEYIHDPVLARRTRLLRFILLFLSGMGLSAIHRPDLMLVTTGTIIGGSYVPLGRSMNEPVHTWTGIAIIGLSLIALAFSPSIHGGIAGLGTALSLWVGAAIRLGRGRIAKLTIPATIETSAENVHR
;
A
#
# COMPACT_ATOMS: atom_id res chain seq x y z
N MET A 1 16.14 25.52 8.81
CA MET A 1 15.58 24.57 9.80
C MET A 1 14.12 24.97 10.07
N VAL A 2 13.14 24.39 9.38
CA VAL A 2 11.71 24.73 9.53
C VAL A 2 11.18 23.96 10.73
N ARG A 3 10.92 24.65 11.84
CA ARG A 3 10.23 24.11 13.01
C ARG A 3 8.81 23.67 12.59
N ARG A 4 8.59 22.38 12.48
CA ARG A 4 7.24 21.82 12.25
C ARG A 4 6.45 21.92 13.55
N SER A 5 5.22 22.46 13.46
CA SER A 5 4.28 22.45 14.58
C SER A 5 3.96 20.99 14.98
N PRO A 6 3.95 20.64 16.26
CA PRO A 6 3.80 19.26 16.74
C PRO A 6 2.43 18.64 16.49
N THR A 7 1.46 19.39 16.04
CA THR A 7 0.05 19.01 15.88
C THR A 7 -0.38 18.63 14.47
N GLN A 8 0.49 18.69 13.47
CA GLN A 8 0.20 18.11 12.15
C GLN A 8 0.44 16.59 12.19
N SER A 9 -0.21 16.07 12.86
CA SER A 9 -1.28 15.12 13.08
C SER A 9 -0.90 13.70 12.67
N LEU A 10 -0.69 12.90 13.69
CA LEU A 10 -0.75 11.43 13.67
C LEU A 10 -1.87 10.89 12.75
N TRP A 11 -3.02 11.58 12.68
CA TRP A 11 -4.16 11.25 11.82
C TRP A 11 -3.86 11.26 10.32
N ARG A 12 -2.96 12.11 9.82
CA ARG A 12 -2.62 12.12 8.38
C ARG A 12 -1.86 10.87 7.97
N TYR A 13 -1.05 10.32 8.85
CA TYR A 13 -0.31 9.08 8.60
C TYR A 13 -1.24 7.89 8.68
N ALA A 14 -2.06 7.80 9.72
CA ALA A 14 -3.07 6.77 9.85
C ALA A 14 -4.03 6.76 8.65
N LEU A 15 -4.49 7.92 8.17
CA LEU A 15 -5.34 8.01 6.99
C LEU A 15 -4.65 7.52 5.71
N ASN A 16 -3.35 7.75 5.55
CA ASN A 16 -2.63 7.27 4.37
C ASN A 16 -2.54 5.74 4.36
N ASP A 17 -2.21 5.13 5.48
CA ASP A 17 -2.13 3.67 5.62
C ASP A 17 -3.52 3.02 5.52
N LEU A 18 -4.53 3.58 6.18
CA LEU A 18 -5.92 3.12 6.07
C LEU A 18 -6.44 3.21 4.64
N SER A 19 -6.13 4.29 3.90
CA SER A 19 -6.51 4.39 2.49
C SER A 19 -5.90 3.27 1.65
N GLY A 20 -4.64 2.91 1.89
CA GLY A 20 -3.98 1.78 1.24
C GLY A 20 -4.68 0.45 1.51
N LEU A 21 -5.13 0.22 2.75
CA LEU A 21 -5.88 -0.99 3.12
C LEU A 21 -7.29 -1.01 2.51
N VAL A 22 -7.98 0.12 2.44
CA VAL A 22 -9.27 0.23 1.73
C VAL A 22 -9.11 -0.09 0.26
N PHE A 23 -8.06 0.43 -0.40
CA PHE A 23 -7.77 0.08 -1.78
C PHE A 23 -7.48 -1.42 -1.94
N ALA A 24 -6.71 -2.04 -1.04
CA ALA A 24 -6.48 -3.48 -1.06
C ALA A 24 -7.79 -4.27 -0.97
N ALA A 25 -8.71 -3.88 -0.08
CA ALA A 25 -10.02 -4.50 0.04
C ALA A 25 -10.86 -4.36 -1.24
N LEU A 26 -10.88 -3.17 -1.85
CA LEU A 26 -11.58 -2.95 -3.12
C LEU A 26 -11.02 -3.82 -4.25
N TRP A 27 -9.70 -3.97 -4.33
CA TRP A 27 -9.04 -4.85 -5.29
C TRP A 27 -9.38 -6.31 -5.05
N ALA A 28 -9.42 -6.75 -3.79
CA ALA A 28 -9.82 -8.10 -3.43
C ALA A 28 -11.28 -8.38 -3.82
N ILE A 29 -12.19 -7.45 -3.55
CA ILE A 29 -13.61 -7.57 -3.95
C ILE A 29 -13.71 -7.66 -5.49
N ARG A 30 -13.02 -6.81 -6.22
CA ARG A 30 -13.02 -6.86 -7.69
C ARG A 30 -12.44 -8.17 -8.22
N GLY A 31 -11.35 -8.65 -7.64
CA GLY A 31 -10.74 -9.91 -8.02
C GLY A 31 -11.65 -11.12 -7.74
N THR A 32 -12.27 -11.19 -6.57
CA THR A 32 -13.20 -12.26 -6.21
C THR A 32 -14.45 -12.28 -7.07
N THR A 33 -15.01 -11.10 -7.40
CA THR A 33 -16.17 -11.00 -8.31
C THR A 33 -15.80 -11.42 -9.74
N ALA A 34 -14.61 -11.06 -10.23
CA ALA A 34 -14.14 -11.48 -11.54
C ALA A 34 -13.96 -13.01 -11.64
N LEU A 35 -13.55 -13.67 -10.55
CA LEU A 35 -13.44 -15.13 -10.45
C LEU A 35 -14.76 -15.82 -10.11
N ARG A 36 -15.87 -15.08 -9.95
CA ARG A 36 -17.18 -15.60 -9.53
C ARG A 36 -17.14 -16.43 -8.23
N LEU A 37 -16.25 -16.05 -7.29
CA LEU A 37 -16.16 -16.71 -5.99
C LEU A 37 -17.35 -16.35 -5.10
N PRO A 38 -17.67 -17.18 -4.08
CA PRO A 38 -18.78 -16.94 -3.16
C PRO A 38 -18.56 -15.65 -2.37
N LEU A 39 -19.22 -14.58 -2.77
CA LEU A 39 -19.00 -13.23 -2.28
C LEU A 39 -19.13 -13.09 -0.74
N PRO A 40 -20.12 -13.72 -0.05
CA PRO A 40 -20.26 -13.57 1.40
C PRO A 40 -19.03 -14.07 2.17
N THR A 41 -18.51 -15.25 1.79
CA THR A 41 -17.32 -15.83 2.42
C THR A 41 -16.07 -14.96 2.15
N CYS A 42 -15.92 -14.51 0.89
CA CYS A 42 -14.81 -13.66 0.52
C CYS A 42 -14.86 -12.29 1.23
N LEU A 43 -16.03 -11.68 1.36
CA LEU A 43 -16.21 -10.43 2.09
C LEU A 43 -15.82 -10.58 3.57
N GLY A 44 -16.20 -11.69 4.21
CA GLY A 44 -15.79 -11.98 5.59
C GLY A 44 -14.26 -12.00 5.74
N LEU A 45 -13.56 -12.72 4.87
CA LEU A 45 -12.09 -12.79 4.87
C LEU A 45 -11.43 -11.43 4.55
N ILE A 46 -11.90 -10.75 3.51
CA ILE A 46 -11.39 -9.43 3.09
C ILE A 46 -11.53 -8.43 4.23
N THR A 47 -12.71 -8.37 4.84
CA THR A 47 -13.00 -7.48 5.96
C THR A 47 -12.15 -7.85 7.18
N GLY A 48 -12.05 -9.13 7.52
CA GLY A 48 -11.25 -9.61 8.65
C GLY A 48 -9.78 -9.22 8.51
N ILE A 49 -9.14 -9.53 7.37
CA ILE A 49 -7.74 -9.16 7.11
C ILE A 49 -7.56 -7.63 7.17
N THR A 50 -8.44 -6.89 6.51
CA THR A 50 -8.35 -5.43 6.45
C THR A 50 -8.51 -4.79 7.82
N LEU A 51 -9.46 -5.25 8.64
CA LEU A 51 -9.69 -4.72 9.99
C LEU A 51 -8.54 -5.04 10.94
N VAL A 52 -7.98 -6.25 10.89
CA VAL A 52 -6.80 -6.61 11.70
C VAL A 52 -5.62 -5.72 11.37
N LEU A 53 -5.31 -5.54 10.09
CA LEU A 53 -4.22 -4.66 9.67
C LEU A 53 -4.50 -3.19 10.02
N ALA A 54 -5.74 -2.72 9.84
CA ALA A 54 -6.14 -1.36 10.19
C ALA A 54 -6.00 -1.10 11.69
N TRP A 55 -6.42 -2.04 12.52
CA TRP A 55 -6.26 -1.96 13.97
C TRP A 55 -4.79 -1.87 14.38
N GLU A 56 -3.94 -2.73 13.83
CA GLU A 56 -2.50 -2.73 14.11
C GLU A 56 -1.84 -1.40 13.70
N PHE A 57 -2.22 -0.83 12.54
CA PHE A 57 -1.73 0.49 12.12
C PHE A 57 -2.21 1.60 13.06
N LEU A 58 -3.50 1.63 13.40
CA LEU A 58 -4.04 2.62 14.31
C LEU A 58 -3.41 2.54 15.70
N ALA A 59 -3.30 1.35 16.27
CA ALA A 59 -2.67 1.14 17.58
C ALA A 59 -1.22 1.61 17.57
N ARG A 60 -0.51 1.43 16.46
CA ARG A 60 0.89 1.84 16.31
C ARG A 60 1.03 3.34 16.08
N ASP A 61 0.27 3.90 15.16
CA ASP A 61 0.41 5.31 14.77
C ASP A 61 -0.06 6.26 15.88
N LEU A 62 -1.02 5.81 16.71
CA LEU A 62 -1.46 6.56 17.88
C LEU A 62 -0.46 6.49 19.05
N THR A 63 0.36 5.42 19.12
CA THR A 63 1.31 5.22 20.23
C THR A 63 2.75 5.57 19.88
N SER A 64 3.15 5.45 18.63
CA SER A 64 4.51 5.72 18.17
C SER A 64 4.54 6.91 17.21
N ARG A 65 5.12 8.00 17.65
CA ARG A 65 5.37 9.22 16.87
C ARG A 65 6.36 8.98 15.71
N ARG A 66 6.07 8.06 14.79
CA ARG A 66 6.90 7.88 13.59
C ARG A 66 6.29 8.68 12.45
N PRO A 67 6.85 9.83 12.07
CA PRO A 67 6.50 10.49 10.83
C PRO A 67 7.04 9.64 9.66
N GLU A 68 6.19 9.19 8.75
CA GLU A 68 6.66 8.81 7.43
C GLU A 68 7.25 10.05 6.78
N TYR A 69 8.55 10.05 6.61
CA TYR A 69 9.24 11.20 6.07
C TYR A 69 9.25 11.11 4.55
N ILE A 70 8.53 11.99 3.88
CA ILE A 70 8.62 12.14 2.43
C ILE A 70 9.88 12.93 2.14
N HIS A 71 10.92 12.27 1.68
CA HIS A 71 12.20 12.88 1.29
C HIS A 71 12.03 13.79 0.08
N ASP A 72 11.27 13.33 -0.92
CA ASP A 72 11.01 14.10 -2.15
C ASP A 72 9.51 14.30 -2.35
N PRO A 73 8.96 15.41 -1.85
CA PRO A 73 7.53 15.74 -2.01
C PRO A 73 7.15 16.05 -3.46
N VAL A 74 8.11 16.50 -4.28
CA VAL A 74 7.87 16.82 -5.70
C VAL A 74 7.68 15.53 -6.48
N LEU A 75 8.57 14.56 -6.29
CA LEU A 75 8.46 13.23 -6.89
C LEU A 75 7.16 12.55 -6.48
N ALA A 76 6.82 12.56 -5.20
CA ALA A 76 5.59 11.96 -4.69
C ALA A 76 4.33 12.61 -5.30
N ARG A 77 4.31 13.93 -5.48
CA ARG A 77 3.20 14.64 -6.12
C ARG A 77 3.09 14.33 -7.61
N ARG A 78 4.21 14.35 -8.33
CA ARG A 78 4.26 14.01 -9.77
C ARG A 78 3.81 12.57 -10.02
N THR A 79 4.27 11.63 -9.21
CA THR A 79 3.88 10.21 -9.29
C THR A 79 2.38 10.03 -9.08
N ARG A 80 1.80 10.71 -8.09
CA ARG A 80 0.35 10.66 -7.87
C ARG A 80 -0.44 11.24 -9.04
N LEU A 81 -0.04 12.40 -9.54
CA LEU A 81 -0.70 13.02 -10.67
C LEU A 81 -0.62 12.13 -11.92
N LEU A 82 0.57 11.65 -12.25
CA LEU A 82 0.79 10.76 -13.39
C LEU A 82 -0.05 9.47 -13.27
N ARG A 83 -0.12 8.88 -12.08
CA ARG A 83 -0.97 7.72 -11.83
C ARG A 83 -2.45 8.00 -12.17
N PHE A 84 -3.01 9.13 -11.71
CA PHE A 84 -4.40 9.48 -12.01
C PHE A 84 -4.62 9.69 -13.52
N ILE A 85 -3.71 10.37 -14.20
CA ILE A 85 -3.78 10.57 -15.65
C ILE A 85 -3.74 9.22 -16.38
N LEU A 86 -2.80 8.36 -16.05
CA LEU A 86 -2.67 7.05 -16.68
C LEU A 86 -3.88 6.16 -16.41
N LEU A 87 -4.44 6.15 -15.20
CA LEU A 87 -5.66 5.40 -14.89
C LEU A 87 -6.85 5.90 -15.70
N PHE A 88 -7.01 7.21 -15.84
CA PHE A 88 -8.08 7.80 -16.63
C PHE A 88 -7.93 7.45 -18.12
N LEU A 89 -6.76 7.69 -18.69
CA LEU A 89 -6.48 7.42 -20.10
C LEU A 89 -6.61 5.93 -20.43
N SER A 90 -6.11 5.05 -19.56
CA SER A 90 -6.23 3.60 -19.76
C SER A 90 -7.69 3.14 -19.69
N GLY A 91 -8.48 3.69 -18.76
CA GLY A 91 -9.91 3.39 -18.67
C GLY A 91 -10.65 3.80 -19.92
N MET A 92 -10.42 5.01 -20.44
CA MET A 92 -11.00 5.48 -21.72
C MET A 92 -10.53 4.62 -22.89
N GLY A 93 -9.23 4.36 -23.01
CA GLY A 93 -8.67 3.60 -24.11
C GLY A 93 -9.20 2.16 -24.15
N LEU A 94 -9.21 1.46 -23.02
CA LEU A 94 -9.73 0.09 -22.95
C LEU A 94 -11.24 0.02 -23.22
N SER A 95 -12.00 1.02 -22.78
CA SER A 95 -13.43 1.12 -23.13
C SER A 95 -13.63 1.35 -24.63
N ALA A 96 -12.84 2.21 -25.26
CA ALA A 96 -12.94 2.50 -26.69
C ALA A 96 -12.62 1.29 -27.58
N ILE A 97 -11.69 0.43 -27.16
CA ILE A 97 -11.32 -0.79 -27.89
C ILE A 97 -12.11 -2.03 -27.43
N HIS A 98 -13.14 -1.84 -26.59
CA HIS A 98 -14.00 -2.90 -26.05
C HIS A 98 -13.25 -4.06 -25.35
N ARG A 99 -12.17 -3.73 -24.60
CA ARG A 99 -11.34 -4.72 -23.86
C ARG A 99 -11.42 -4.51 -22.33
N PRO A 100 -12.62 -4.64 -21.72
CA PRO A 100 -12.78 -4.48 -20.27
C PRO A 100 -12.07 -5.58 -19.46
N ASP A 101 -11.78 -6.73 -20.08
CA ASP A 101 -11.04 -7.85 -19.51
C ASP A 101 -9.63 -7.43 -19.03
N LEU A 102 -9.00 -6.49 -19.72
CA LEU A 102 -7.67 -5.98 -19.40
C LEU A 102 -7.67 -4.87 -18.35
N MET A 103 -8.85 -4.38 -17.92
CA MET A 103 -8.94 -3.21 -17.05
C MET A 103 -8.19 -3.40 -15.74
N LEU A 104 -8.38 -4.52 -15.05
CA LEU A 104 -7.72 -4.80 -13.78
C LEU A 104 -6.22 -5.05 -13.95
N VAL A 105 -5.81 -5.71 -15.02
CA VAL A 105 -4.38 -5.93 -15.32
C VAL A 105 -3.67 -4.60 -15.55
N THR A 106 -4.23 -3.75 -16.43
CA THR A 106 -3.64 -2.45 -16.76
C THR A 106 -3.61 -1.53 -15.53
N THR A 107 -4.71 -1.47 -14.79
CA THR A 107 -4.79 -0.65 -13.58
C THR A 107 -3.81 -1.14 -12.51
N GLY A 108 -3.67 -2.46 -12.31
CA GLY A 108 -2.69 -3.05 -11.42
C GLY A 108 -1.26 -2.68 -11.82
N THR A 109 -0.94 -2.77 -13.11
CA THR A 109 0.39 -2.40 -13.63
C THR A 109 0.70 -0.91 -13.41
N ILE A 110 -0.26 -0.01 -13.64
CA ILE A 110 -0.11 1.43 -13.40
C ILE A 110 0.11 1.72 -11.89
N ILE A 111 -0.69 1.09 -11.04
CA ILE A 111 -0.57 1.25 -9.59
C ILE A 111 0.79 0.72 -9.12
N GLY A 112 1.16 -0.49 -9.50
CA GLY A 112 2.46 -1.07 -9.16
C GLY A 112 3.62 -0.19 -9.64
N GLY A 113 3.56 0.30 -10.89
CA GLY A 113 4.53 1.24 -11.44
C GLY A 113 4.65 2.52 -10.64
N SER A 114 3.55 3.03 -10.09
CA SER A 114 3.56 4.23 -9.23
C SER A 114 4.16 3.98 -7.84
N TYR A 115 4.13 2.75 -7.34
CA TYR A 115 4.71 2.40 -6.04
C TYR A 115 6.24 2.44 -6.04
N VAL A 116 6.88 2.20 -7.18
CA VAL A 116 8.35 2.22 -7.30
C VAL A 116 8.92 3.63 -7.03
N PRO A 117 8.52 4.69 -7.75
CA PRO A 117 8.99 6.04 -7.45
C PRO A 117 8.46 6.55 -6.10
N LEU A 118 7.28 6.11 -5.65
CA LEU A 118 6.77 6.46 -4.33
C LEU A 118 7.67 5.89 -3.22
N GLY A 119 8.08 4.63 -3.33
CA GLY A 119 9.02 4.00 -2.40
C GLY A 119 10.35 4.73 -2.32
N ARG A 120 10.86 5.22 -3.47
CA ARG A 120 12.07 6.06 -3.50
C ARG A 120 11.85 7.41 -2.83
N SER A 121 10.71 8.06 -3.08
CA SER A 121 10.39 9.37 -2.50
C SER A 121 10.23 9.33 -0.97
N MET A 122 9.88 8.17 -0.42
CA MET A 122 9.69 7.93 1.02
C MET A 122 10.89 7.21 1.66
N ASN A 123 11.90 6.82 0.88
CA ASN A 123 13.01 5.95 1.30
C ASN A 123 12.50 4.65 1.98
N GLU A 124 11.40 4.09 1.45
CA GLU A 124 10.74 2.89 1.99
C GLU A 124 10.78 1.76 0.95
N PRO A 125 11.75 0.84 1.07
CA PRO A 125 11.96 -0.21 0.08
C PRO A 125 10.78 -1.18 -0.03
N VAL A 126 9.95 -1.32 1.03
CA VAL A 126 8.77 -2.19 0.97
C VAL A 126 7.79 -1.72 -0.08
N HIS A 127 7.60 -0.40 -0.25
CA HIS A 127 6.74 0.11 -1.32
C HIS A 127 7.27 -0.26 -2.70
N THR A 128 8.60 -0.17 -2.92
CA THR A 128 9.22 -0.56 -4.19
C THR A 128 8.97 -2.04 -4.48
N TRP A 129 9.22 -2.93 -3.51
CA TRP A 129 8.97 -4.35 -3.69
C TRP A 129 7.49 -4.69 -3.87
N THR A 130 6.60 -4.03 -3.14
CA THR A 130 5.15 -4.15 -3.34
C THR A 130 4.77 -3.76 -4.77
N GLY A 131 5.31 -2.66 -5.29
CA GLY A 131 5.08 -2.23 -6.66
C GLY A 131 5.54 -3.26 -7.70
N ILE A 132 6.74 -3.80 -7.54
CA ILE A 132 7.29 -4.85 -8.41
C ILE A 132 6.41 -6.11 -8.37
N ALA A 133 5.98 -6.54 -7.19
CA ALA A 133 5.10 -7.69 -7.02
C ALA A 133 3.75 -7.47 -7.72
N ILE A 134 3.14 -6.29 -7.59
CA ILE A 134 1.88 -5.96 -8.27
C ILE A 134 2.06 -6.01 -9.79
N ILE A 135 3.12 -5.41 -10.34
CA ILE A 135 3.41 -5.47 -11.78
C ILE A 135 3.57 -6.93 -12.22
N GLY A 136 4.41 -7.69 -11.53
CA GLY A 136 4.67 -9.09 -11.86
C GLY A 136 3.39 -9.92 -11.89
N LEU A 137 2.55 -9.83 -10.85
CA LEU A 137 1.28 -10.57 -10.78
C LEU A 137 0.27 -10.11 -11.83
N SER A 138 0.23 -8.81 -12.13
CA SER A 138 -0.62 -8.28 -13.20
C SER A 138 -0.20 -8.80 -14.58
N LEU A 139 1.11 -8.87 -14.85
CA LEU A 139 1.63 -9.41 -16.10
C LEU A 139 1.47 -10.93 -16.19
N ILE A 140 1.71 -11.64 -15.09
CA ILE A 140 1.49 -13.10 -15.01
C ILE A 140 0.01 -13.42 -15.30
N ALA A 141 -0.93 -12.57 -14.88
CA ALA A 141 -2.33 -12.77 -15.16
C ALA A 141 -2.61 -12.94 -16.66
N LEU A 142 -1.85 -12.26 -17.54
CA LEU A 142 -2.00 -12.36 -19.01
C LEU A 142 -1.68 -13.75 -19.58
N ALA A 143 -0.95 -14.58 -18.83
CA ALA A 143 -0.64 -15.94 -19.23
C ALA A 143 -1.84 -16.91 -19.09
N PHE A 144 -2.92 -16.45 -18.47
CA PHE A 144 -4.14 -17.23 -18.24
C PHE A 144 -5.24 -16.85 -19.23
N SER A 145 -6.41 -17.46 -19.11
CA SER A 145 -7.55 -17.14 -19.99
C SER A 145 -8.15 -15.76 -19.66
N PRO A 146 -8.70 -15.04 -20.64
CA PRO A 146 -9.30 -13.71 -20.44
C PRO A 146 -10.36 -13.65 -19.33
N SER A 147 -11.07 -14.76 -19.11
CA SER A 147 -12.12 -14.86 -18.08
C SER A 147 -11.59 -14.76 -16.65
N ILE A 148 -10.31 -15.02 -16.42
CA ILE A 148 -9.70 -15.00 -15.08
C ILE A 148 -8.59 -13.96 -14.91
N HIS A 149 -8.19 -13.25 -15.99
CA HIS A 149 -7.17 -12.19 -15.92
C HIS A 149 -7.44 -11.19 -14.79
N GLY A 150 -8.67 -10.64 -14.78
CA GLY A 150 -9.08 -9.65 -13.80
C GLY A 150 -9.05 -10.19 -12.36
N GLY A 151 -9.40 -11.48 -12.20
CA GLY A 151 -9.35 -12.14 -10.89
C GLY A 151 -7.94 -12.26 -10.33
N ILE A 152 -7.01 -12.76 -11.15
CA ILE A 152 -5.62 -12.93 -10.75
C ILE A 152 -4.96 -11.57 -10.49
N ALA A 153 -5.13 -10.60 -11.39
CA ALA A 153 -4.59 -9.25 -11.22
C ALA A 153 -5.17 -8.56 -9.98
N GLY A 154 -6.49 -8.69 -9.76
CA GLY A 154 -7.18 -8.08 -8.63
C GLY A 154 -6.72 -8.66 -7.29
N LEU A 155 -6.78 -9.98 -7.13
CA LEU A 155 -6.34 -10.66 -5.91
C LEU A 155 -4.84 -10.51 -5.69
N GLY A 156 -4.03 -10.60 -6.74
CA GLY A 156 -2.58 -10.41 -6.68
C GLY A 156 -2.22 -9.01 -6.19
N THR A 157 -2.90 -7.97 -6.69
CA THR A 157 -2.73 -6.59 -6.22
C THR A 157 -3.11 -6.45 -4.75
N ALA A 158 -4.28 -6.97 -4.34
CA ALA A 158 -4.74 -6.93 -2.95
C ALA A 158 -3.76 -7.63 -2.00
N LEU A 159 -3.34 -8.84 -2.36
CA LEU A 159 -2.38 -9.62 -1.57
C LEU A 159 -1.05 -8.89 -1.43
N SER A 160 -0.52 -8.33 -2.51
CA SER A 160 0.73 -7.56 -2.47
C SER A 160 0.63 -6.35 -1.54
N LEU A 161 -0.50 -5.64 -1.54
CA LEU A 161 -0.74 -4.51 -0.64
C LEU A 161 -0.84 -4.94 0.82
N TRP A 162 -1.57 -6.01 1.14
CA TRP A 162 -1.69 -6.53 2.51
C TRP A 162 -0.36 -7.07 3.03
N VAL A 163 0.38 -7.83 2.22
CA VAL A 163 1.71 -8.34 2.59
C VAL A 163 2.69 -7.18 2.80
N GLY A 164 2.69 -6.19 1.91
CA GLY A 164 3.49 -4.98 2.08
C GLY A 164 3.16 -4.25 3.39
N ALA A 165 1.86 -4.11 3.71
CA ALA A 165 1.40 -3.54 4.97
C ALA A 165 1.88 -4.34 6.19
N ALA A 166 1.73 -5.67 6.17
CA ALA A 166 2.17 -6.57 7.24
C ALA A 166 3.70 -6.50 7.47
N ILE A 167 4.50 -6.47 6.38
CA ILE A 167 5.96 -6.34 6.48
C ILE A 167 6.34 -5.00 7.14
N ARG A 168 5.68 -3.89 6.77
CA ARG A 168 5.91 -2.57 7.39
C ARG A 168 5.59 -2.59 8.89
N LEU A 169 4.50 -3.23 9.29
CA LEU A 169 4.16 -3.44 10.70
C LEU A 169 5.22 -4.27 11.43
N GLY A 170 5.69 -5.37 10.83
CA GLY A 170 6.71 -6.23 11.41
C GLY A 170 8.06 -5.52 11.62
N ARG A 171 8.54 -4.77 10.64
CA ARG A 171 9.80 -3.99 10.74
C ARG A 171 9.77 -3.00 11.89
N GLY A 172 8.65 -2.36 12.14
CA GLY A 172 8.51 -1.44 13.25
C GLY A 172 8.58 -2.10 14.63
N ARG A 173 8.21 -3.36 14.73
CA ARG A 173 8.35 -4.14 15.99
C ARG A 173 9.81 -4.48 16.25
N ILE A 174 10.54 -4.93 15.24
CA ILE A 174 11.97 -5.30 15.37
C ILE A 174 12.82 -4.09 15.77
N ALA A 175 12.61 -2.93 15.17
CA ALA A 175 13.37 -1.71 15.49
C ALA A 175 13.17 -1.25 16.95
N LYS A 176 12.02 -1.54 17.58
CA LYS A 176 11.80 -1.25 19.01
C LYS A 176 12.55 -2.21 19.94
N LEU A 177 12.76 -3.46 19.52
CA LEU A 177 13.46 -4.48 20.30
C LEU A 177 14.98 -4.31 20.24
N THR A 178 15.50 -3.60 19.24
CA THR A 178 16.95 -3.45 19.01
C THR A 178 17.53 -2.17 19.63
N ILE A 179 16.73 -1.28 20.22
CA ILE A 179 17.25 -0.14 21.00
C ILE A 179 17.59 -0.67 22.39
N PRO A 180 18.88 -0.88 22.72
CA PRO A 180 19.24 -1.32 24.07
C PRO A 180 18.90 -0.20 25.06
N ALA A 181 18.38 -0.60 26.22
CA ALA A 181 18.04 0.28 27.36
C ALA A 181 19.26 1.09 27.89
N THR A 182 20.43 0.94 27.30
CA THR A 182 21.71 1.50 27.73
C THR A 182 21.83 3.00 27.50
N ILE A 183 20.92 3.64 26.77
CA ILE A 183 21.03 5.09 26.48
C ILE A 183 20.36 5.94 27.56
N GLU A 184 19.39 5.41 28.30
CA GLU A 184 18.73 6.18 29.37
C GLU A 184 19.63 6.40 30.60
N THR A 185 20.53 5.47 30.89
CA THR A 185 21.45 5.59 32.07
C THR A 185 22.57 6.61 31.86
N SER A 186 22.90 6.94 30.60
CA SER A 186 23.99 7.92 30.34
C SER A 186 23.55 9.38 30.48
N ALA A 187 22.25 9.66 30.30
CA ALA A 187 21.71 11.02 30.42
C ALA A 187 21.52 11.46 31.88
N GLU A 188 21.31 10.50 32.78
CA GLU A 188 21.13 10.78 34.23
C GLU A 188 22.44 11.07 34.97
N ASN A 189 23.57 10.61 34.43
CA ASN A 189 24.89 10.81 35.02
C ASN A 189 25.57 12.13 34.59
N VAL A 190 25.01 12.90 33.67
CA VAL A 190 25.59 14.19 33.23
C VAL A 190 25.06 15.37 34.06
N HIS A 191 24.03 15.16 34.89
CA HIS A 191 23.43 16.19 35.75
C HIS A 191 23.74 16.02 37.23
N ARG A 192 24.71 15.22 37.60
CA ARG A 192 25.32 15.18 38.93
C ARG A 192 26.80 15.65 38.87
#